data_2fcff553813bf4df492f207bac888827
#
_entry.id   2fcff553813bf4df492f207bac888827
#
_cell.length_a   1.000
_cell.length_b   1.000
_cell.length_c   1.000
_cell.angle_alpha   90.00
_cell.angle_beta   90.00
_cell.angle_gamma   90.00
#
_symmetry.space_group_name_H-M   'P 1'
#
loop_
_entity.id
_entity.type
_entity.pdbx_description
1 polymer ?
#
loop_
_entity_poly.entity_id
_entity_poly.type
_entity_poly.pdbx_seq_one_letter_code
_entity_poly.pdbx_strand_id
1 'polypeptide(L)'
;MKGRHSITDTEEISEINISPLIDMVFILLIFFIVTTVFVEETGVEISRPEAATQQMLEKNSILIAITANNQVVYGGREIGISGVRAMVKRLTTQDPELPVIIQADRGSLSETLVRVVDEAKLGGAKGVSVATEKT
;
A
#
# COMPACT_ATOMS: atom_id res chain seq x y z
N MET A 1 11.90 -36.30 -61.88
CA MET A 1 10.68 -35.60 -61.61
C MET A 1 10.14 -35.85 -60.19
N LYS A 2 10.16 -37.09 -59.80
CA LYS A 2 9.67 -37.43 -58.46
C LYS A 2 10.52 -36.84 -57.37
N GLY A 3 11.80 -36.69 -57.61
CA GLY A 3 12.69 -36.09 -56.62
C GLY A 3 12.39 -34.64 -56.33
N ARG A 4 11.92 -33.94 -57.33
CA ARG A 4 11.55 -32.54 -57.16
C ARG A 4 10.36 -32.39 -56.20
N HIS A 5 9.38 -33.23 -56.36
CA HIS A 5 8.21 -33.20 -55.52
C HIS A 5 8.55 -33.46 -54.07
N SER A 6 9.42 -34.43 -53.85
CA SER A 6 9.84 -34.74 -52.47
C SER A 6 10.55 -33.59 -51.83
N ILE A 7 11.41 -32.89 -52.54
CA ILE A 7 12.18 -31.76 -52.01
C ILE A 7 11.24 -30.61 -51.67
N THR A 8 10.28 -30.32 -52.55
CA THR A 8 9.33 -29.26 -52.33
C THR A 8 8.45 -29.53 -51.09
N ASP A 9 7.97 -30.76 -50.99
CA ASP A 9 7.16 -31.15 -49.86
C ASP A 9 7.92 -31.01 -48.54
N THR A 10 9.19 -31.37 -48.54
CA THR A 10 10.02 -31.25 -47.33
C THR A 10 10.17 -29.80 -46.93
N GLU A 11 10.41 -28.92 -47.88
CA GLU A 11 10.54 -27.49 -47.59
C GLU A 11 9.26 -26.92 -47.03
N GLU A 12 8.12 -27.27 -47.62
CA GLU A 12 6.82 -26.80 -47.14
C GLU A 12 6.55 -27.25 -45.72
N ILE A 13 6.87 -28.50 -45.40
CA ILE A 13 6.67 -29.02 -44.05
C ILE A 13 7.53 -28.27 -43.06
N SER A 14 8.78 -27.97 -43.42
CA SER A 14 9.68 -27.21 -42.54
C SER A 14 9.15 -25.81 -42.27
N GLU A 15 8.66 -25.13 -43.27
CA GLU A 15 8.08 -23.79 -43.09
C GLU A 15 6.84 -23.82 -42.23
N ILE A 16 5.97 -24.79 -42.42
CA ILE A 16 4.77 -24.92 -41.60
C ILE A 16 5.12 -25.15 -40.14
N ASN A 17 6.17 -25.95 -39.90
CA ASN A 17 6.57 -26.27 -38.53
C ASN A 17 7.13 -25.07 -37.77
N ILE A 18 7.74 -24.14 -38.49
CA ILE A 18 8.34 -22.96 -37.88
C ILE A 18 7.32 -21.97 -37.43
N SER A 19 6.25 -21.77 -38.18
CA SER A 19 5.21 -20.79 -37.88
C SER A 19 4.52 -21.04 -36.55
N PRO A 20 4.07 -22.26 -36.24
CA PRO A 20 3.47 -22.52 -34.92
C PRO A 20 4.44 -22.34 -33.77
N LEU A 21 5.71 -22.62 -33.99
CA LEU A 21 6.74 -22.44 -32.99
C LEU A 21 6.90 -20.98 -32.64
N ILE A 22 6.95 -20.12 -33.65
CA ILE A 22 7.08 -18.69 -33.45
C ILE A 22 5.88 -18.16 -32.68
N ASP A 23 4.69 -18.62 -33.02
CA ASP A 23 3.46 -18.21 -32.36
C ASP A 23 3.50 -18.57 -30.88
N MET A 24 3.93 -19.78 -30.55
CA MET A 24 4.04 -20.20 -29.15
C MET A 24 5.05 -19.34 -28.39
N VAL A 25 6.16 -19.01 -29.03
CA VAL A 25 7.17 -18.15 -28.40
C VAL A 25 6.61 -16.77 -28.11
N PHE A 26 5.86 -16.21 -29.04
CA PHE A 26 5.24 -14.90 -28.81
C PHE A 26 4.25 -14.92 -27.68
N ILE A 27 3.43 -15.95 -27.61
CA ILE A 27 2.45 -16.08 -26.53
C ILE A 27 3.16 -16.19 -25.18
N LEU A 28 4.21 -16.99 -25.11
CA LEU A 28 5.00 -17.11 -23.89
C LEU A 28 5.63 -15.79 -23.50
N LEU A 29 6.16 -15.08 -24.48
CA LEU A 29 6.81 -13.80 -24.22
C LEU A 29 5.82 -12.80 -23.64
N ILE A 30 4.64 -12.71 -24.24
CA ILE A 30 3.58 -11.82 -23.76
C ILE A 30 3.18 -12.20 -22.32
N PHE A 31 3.03 -13.48 -22.08
CA PHE A 31 2.67 -13.98 -20.76
C PHE A 31 3.71 -13.57 -19.71
N PHE A 32 4.99 -13.74 -20.03
CA PHE A 32 6.05 -13.36 -19.12
C PHE A 32 6.07 -11.87 -18.84
N ILE A 33 5.88 -11.06 -19.87
CA ILE A 33 5.87 -9.60 -19.71
C ILE A 33 4.73 -9.17 -18.78
N VAL A 34 3.54 -9.69 -19.00
CA VAL A 34 2.38 -9.36 -18.18
C VAL A 34 2.59 -9.80 -16.74
N THR A 35 3.10 -11.01 -16.55
CA THR A 35 3.36 -11.54 -15.21
C THR A 35 4.41 -10.71 -14.47
N THR A 36 5.45 -10.32 -15.19
CA THR A 36 6.53 -9.52 -14.58
C THR A 36 6.01 -8.16 -14.12
N VAL A 37 5.18 -7.52 -14.94
CA VAL A 37 4.61 -6.22 -14.59
C VAL A 37 3.77 -6.33 -13.33
N PHE A 38 2.97 -7.38 -13.23
CA PHE A 38 2.16 -7.61 -12.03
C PHE A 38 3.02 -7.77 -10.79
N VAL A 39 4.07 -8.57 -10.89
CA VAL A 39 4.95 -8.82 -9.76
C VAL A 39 5.66 -7.54 -9.36
N GLU A 40 6.10 -6.75 -10.33
CA GLU A 40 6.77 -5.49 -10.03
C GLU A 40 5.87 -4.52 -9.28
N GLU A 41 4.63 -4.37 -9.71
CA GLU A 41 3.70 -3.49 -9.03
C GLU A 41 3.51 -3.90 -7.58
N THR A 42 3.25 -5.16 -7.35
CA THR A 42 3.06 -5.67 -6.01
C THR A 42 4.34 -5.52 -5.18
N GLY A 43 5.48 -5.86 -5.77
CA GLY A 43 6.75 -5.77 -5.08
C GLY A 43 7.13 -4.34 -4.73
N VAL A 44 6.88 -3.41 -5.64
CA VAL A 44 7.20 -2.02 -5.42
C VAL A 44 6.38 -1.45 -4.27
N GLU A 45 5.10 -1.77 -4.21
CA GLU A 45 4.24 -1.30 -3.13
C GLU A 45 4.70 -1.82 -1.77
N ILE A 46 5.03 -3.09 -1.70
CA ILE A 46 5.46 -3.71 -0.44
C ILE A 46 6.82 -3.20 -0.01
N SER A 47 7.71 -3.01 -0.95
CA SER A 47 9.08 -2.62 -0.62
C SER A 47 9.26 -1.13 -0.45
N ARG A 48 8.23 -0.32 -0.63
CA ARG A 48 8.34 1.10 -0.42
C ARG A 48 8.80 1.41 0.99
N PRO A 49 9.72 2.34 1.15
CA PRO A 49 10.26 2.63 2.46
C PRO A 49 9.19 3.21 3.38
N GLU A 50 8.77 2.39 4.30
CA GLU A 50 7.80 2.81 5.31
C GLU A 50 8.35 3.97 6.13
N ALA A 51 9.64 3.98 6.36
CA ALA A 51 10.28 5.04 7.12
C ALA A 51 10.11 6.40 6.46
N ALA A 52 10.28 6.47 5.13
CA ALA A 52 10.12 7.73 4.42
C ALA A 52 8.66 8.21 4.48
N THR A 53 7.72 7.27 4.32
CA THR A 53 6.31 7.59 4.41
C THR A 53 5.94 8.07 5.80
N GLN A 54 6.45 7.41 6.83
CA GLN A 54 6.20 7.81 8.21
C GLN A 54 6.75 9.19 8.50
N GLN A 55 7.94 9.49 8.01
CA GLN A 55 8.53 10.82 8.20
C GLN A 55 7.69 11.91 7.55
N MET A 56 7.18 11.65 6.36
CA MET A 56 6.30 12.61 5.70
C MET A 56 5.01 12.80 6.47
N LEU A 57 4.45 11.71 6.99
CA LEU A 57 3.23 11.80 7.79
C LEU A 57 3.43 12.57 9.07
N GLU A 58 4.57 12.37 9.73
CA GLU A 58 4.88 13.09 10.96
C GLU A 58 5.02 14.59 10.75
N LYS A 59 5.58 14.99 9.61
CA LYS A 59 5.75 16.40 9.30
C LYS A 59 4.45 17.09 8.94
N ASN A 60 3.56 16.39 8.25
CA ASN A 60 2.37 17.00 7.65
C ASN A 60 1.07 16.52 8.28
N SER A 61 1.13 15.88 9.42
CA SER A 61 -0.07 15.34 10.06
C SER A 61 0.14 15.16 11.56
N ILE A 62 -0.97 14.98 12.25
CA ILE A 62 -0.94 14.66 13.67
C ILE A 62 -1.02 13.15 13.79
N LEU A 63 0.04 12.55 14.28
CA LEU A 63 0.12 11.10 14.40
C LEU A 63 -0.12 10.66 15.83
N ILE A 64 -1.21 9.97 16.06
CA ILE A 64 -1.59 9.47 17.38
C ILE A 64 -1.55 7.94 17.34
N ALA A 65 -0.89 7.34 18.32
CA ALA A 65 -0.77 5.89 18.40
C ALA A 65 -1.57 5.36 19.58
N ILE A 66 -2.24 4.23 19.37
CA ILE A 66 -2.93 3.50 20.43
C ILE A 66 -2.22 2.17 20.60
N THR A 67 -1.68 1.94 21.78
CA THR A 67 -0.93 0.71 22.05
C THR A 67 -1.85 -0.46 22.34
N ALA A 68 -1.27 -1.65 22.41
CA ALA A 68 -2.02 -2.85 22.75
C ALA A 68 -2.65 -2.77 24.14
N ASN A 69 -2.08 -1.96 25.02
CA ASN A 69 -2.60 -1.73 26.35
C ASN A 69 -3.59 -0.58 26.42
N ASN A 70 -4.05 -0.09 25.26
CA ASN A 70 -5.00 1.01 25.16
C ASN A 70 -4.47 2.34 25.68
N GLN A 71 -3.17 2.52 25.58
CA GLN A 71 -2.54 3.79 25.90
C GLN A 71 -2.49 4.67 24.66
N VAL A 72 -2.83 5.92 24.80
CA VAL A 72 -2.83 6.88 23.70
C VAL A 72 -1.54 7.69 23.78
N VAL A 73 -0.75 7.62 22.72
CA VAL A 73 0.59 8.21 22.69
C VAL A 73 0.72 9.20 21.55
N TYR A 74 1.37 10.31 21.81
CA TYR A 74 1.70 11.28 20.79
C TYR A 74 3.13 11.77 21.01
N GLY A 75 3.95 11.69 19.96
CA GLY A 75 5.33 12.15 20.03
C GLY A 75 6.16 11.46 21.09
N GLY A 76 5.89 10.17 21.35
CA GLY A 76 6.60 9.40 22.35
C GLY A 76 6.11 9.60 23.77
N ARG A 77 5.07 10.39 23.95
CA ARG A 77 4.50 10.66 25.26
C ARG A 77 3.09 10.13 25.38
N GLU A 78 2.74 9.56 26.50
CA GLU A 78 1.39 9.15 26.77
C GLU A 78 0.55 10.38 27.12
N ILE A 79 -0.48 10.65 26.30
CA ILE A 79 -1.37 11.80 26.51
C ILE A 79 -2.74 11.40 27.03
N GLY A 80 -3.11 10.13 26.89
CA GLY A 80 -4.42 9.66 27.29
C GLY A 80 -5.53 10.15 26.38
N ILE A 81 -6.71 9.55 26.53
CA ILE A 81 -7.87 9.93 25.71
C ILE A 81 -8.24 11.39 25.96
N SER A 82 -8.22 11.82 27.22
CA SER A 82 -8.58 13.17 27.56
C SER A 82 -7.64 14.22 27.02
N GLY A 83 -6.39 13.85 26.75
CA GLY A 83 -5.42 14.78 26.21
C GLY A 83 -5.53 14.98 24.70
N VAL A 84 -6.24 14.10 24.01
CA VAL A 84 -6.33 14.15 22.55
C VAL A 84 -7.01 15.44 22.08
N ARG A 85 -8.16 15.77 22.67
CA ARG A 85 -8.90 16.97 22.27
C ARG A 85 -8.08 18.23 22.42
N ALA A 86 -7.45 18.42 23.56
CA ALA A 86 -6.67 19.61 23.84
C ALA A 86 -5.47 19.72 22.88
N MET A 87 -4.80 18.62 22.64
CA MET A 87 -3.65 18.62 21.76
C MET A 87 -4.04 18.89 20.31
N VAL A 88 -5.10 18.23 19.83
CA VAL A 88 -5.57 18.44 18.47
C VAL A 88 -6.02 19.88 18.28
N LYS A 89 -6.73 20.42 19.25
CA LYS A 89 -7.18 21.80 19.20
C LYS A 89 -6.01 22.76 19.10
N ARG A 90 -4.98 22.55 19.89
CA ARG A 90 -3.79 23.39 19.86
C ARG A 90 -3.10 23.35 18.49
N LEU A 91 -2.94 22.14 17.93
CA LEU A 91 -2.25 21.98 16.66
C LEU A 91 -3.08 22.45 15.47
N THR A 92 -4.38 22.22 15.49
CA THR A 92 -5.25 22.69 14.41
C THR A 92 -5.49 24.19 14.46
N THR A 93 -5.27 24.82 15.60
CA THR A 93 -5.32 26.27 15.67
C THR A 93 -4.18 26.89 14.87
N GLN A 94 -3.03 26.26 14.90
CA GLN A 94 -1.87 26.72 14.11
C GLN A 94 -2.01 26.37 12.65
N ASP A 95 -2.55 25.20 12.34
CA ASP A 95 -2.74 24.73 10.98
C ASP A 95 -4.04 23.97 10.87
N PRO A 96 -5.14 24.62 10.45
CA PRO A 96 -6.44 23.97 10.37
C PRO A 96 -6.52 22.83 9.36
N GLU A 97 -5.58 22.75 8.44
CA GLU A 97 -5.58 21.74 7.41
C GLU A 97 -4.87 20.44 7.83
N LEU A 98 -4.27 20.40 9.01
CA LEU A 98 -3.58 19.21 9.47
C LEU A 98 -4.51 18.02 9.63
N PRO A 99 -4.26 16.93 8.91
CA PRO A 99 -5.04 15.70 9.10
C PRO A 99 -4.56 14.96 10.35
N VAL A 100 -5.46 14.22 10.96
CA VAL A 100 -5.12 13.36 12.09
C VAL A 100 -5.06 11.92 11.62
N ILE A 101 -3.98 11.24 11.92
CA ILE A 101 -3.81 9.84 11.61
C ILE A 101 -3.67 9.06 12.91
N ILE A 102 -4.54 8.10 13.11
CA ILE A 102 -4.53 7.27 14.31
C ILE A 102 -4.01 5.88 13.95
N GLN A 103 -2.89 5.51 14.53
CA GLN A 103 -2.33 4.18 14.36
C GLN A 103 -2.73 3.33 15.54
N ALA A 104 -3.64 2.40 15.33
CA ALA A 104 -4.14 1.53 16.38
C ALA A 104 -3.46 0.18 16.30
N ASP A 105 -2.94 -0.29 17.43
CA ASP A 105 -2.41 -1.63 17.52
C ASP A 105 -3.55 -2.64 17.42
N ARG A 106 -3.26 -3.80 16.86
CA ARG A 106 -4.25 -4.85 16.71
C ARG A 106 -4.87 -5.27 18.03
N GLY A 107 -4.10 -5.22 19.09
CA GLY A 107 -4.57 -5.58 20.41
C GLY A 107 -5.37 -4.52 21.13
N SER A 108 -5.47 -3.32 20.54
CA SER A 108 -6.21 -2.25 21.18
C SER A 108 -7.71 -2.48 21.04
N LEU A 109 -8.48 -1.90 21.97
CA LEU A 109 -9.91 -2.03 21.97
C LEU A 109 -10.56 -1.08 20.97
N SER A 110 -11.61 -1.54 20.31
CA SER A 110 -12.36 -0.70 19.38
C SER A 110 -12.97 0.51 20.09
N GLU A 111 -13.38 0.33 21.32
CA GLU A 111 -13.95 1.41 22.13
C GLU A 111 -12.94 2.54 22.31
N THR A 112 -11.69 2.21 22.60
CA THR A 112 -10.64 3.20 22.75
C THR A 112 -10.43 3.97 21.45
N LEU A 113 -10.40 3.24 20.34
CA LEU A 113 -10.24 3.84 19.03
C LEU A 113 -11.34 4.82 18.71
N VAL A 114 -12.60 4.43 18.95
CA VAL A 114 -13.74 5.29 18.69
C VAL A 114 -13.67 6.55 19.53
N ARG A 115 -13.29 6.42 20.78
CA ARG A 115 -13.17 7.58 21.68
C ARG A 115 -12.09 8.54 21.20
N VAL A 116 -10.96 8.01 20.76
CA VAL A 116 -9.87 8.85 20.25
C VAL A 116 -10.31 9.57 19.00
N VAL A 117 -11.01 8.90 18.09
CA VAL A 117 -11.53 9.52 16.88
C VAL A 117 -12.49 10.67 17.24
N ASP A 118 -13.40 10.42 18.18
CA ASP A 118 -14.35 11.46 18.62
C ASP A 118 -13.63 12.65 19.22
N GLU A 119 -12.67 12.41 20.08
CA GLU A 119 -11.92 13.49 20.72
C GLU A 119 -11.13 14.30 19.69
N ALA A 120 -10.57 13.64 18.68
CA ALA A 120 -9.86 14.34 17.62
C ALA A 120 -10.79 15.24 16.83
N LYS A 121 -11.98 14.74 16.52
CA LYS A 121 -12.98 15.55 15.81
C LYS A 121 -13.46 16.73 16.64
N LEU A 122 -13.69 16.51 17.91
CA LEU A 122 -14.10 17.58 18.83
C LEU A 122 -12.99 18.62 18.99
N GLY A 123 -11.75 18.21 18.81
CA GLY A 123 -10.62 19.14 18.85
C GLY A 123 -10.47 19.99 17.60
N GLY A 124 -11.29 19.76 16.59
CA GLY A 124 -11.28 20.56 15.37
C GLY A 124 -10.63 19.90 14.16
N ALA A 125 -10.30 18.61 14.23
CA ALA A 125 -9.70 17.92 13.09
C ALA A 125 -10.70 17.81 11.95
N LYS A 126 -10.30 18.22 10.76
CA LYS A 126 -11.14 18.13 9.57
C LYS A 126 -11.12 16.74 8.95
N GLY A 127 -9.99 16.05 9.03
CA GLY A 127 -9.86 14.72 8.50
C GLY A 127 -9.20 13.81 9.52
N VAL A 128 -9.84 12.67 9.81
CA VAL A 128 -9.28 11.67 10.71
C VAL A 128 -9.21 10.34 9.96
N SER A 129 -8.02 9.79 9.88
CA SER A 129 -7.77 8.50 9.24
C SER A 129 -7.29 7.50 10.29
N VAL A 130 -7.66 6.25 10.09
CA VAL A 130 -7.25 5.17 11.00
C VAL A 130 -6.43 4.15 10.23
N ALA A 131 -5.29 3.79 10.80
CA ALA A 131 -4.44 2.74 10.27
C ALA A 131 -4.24 1.69 11.36
N THR A 132 -4.29 0.44 10.97
CA THR A 132 -4.05 -0.66 11.89
C THR A 132 -2.62 -1.13 11.72
N GLU A 133 -1.89 -1.18 12.81
CA GLU A 133 -0.52 -1.63 12.76
C GLU A 133 -0.43 -3.14 12.91
N LYS A 134 0.36 -3.75 12.05
CA LYS A 134 0.63 -5.18 12.12
C LYS A 134 1.85 -5.41 12.99
N THR A 135 1.65 -6.03 14.09
CA THR A 135 2.78 -6.45 14.93
C THR A 135 3.00 -7.93 14.83
#